data_133836427779a5667b992fd6df71060c
#
_entry.id   133836427779a5667b992fd6df71060c
#
_cell.length_a   1.000
_cell.length_b   1.000
_cell.length_c   1.000
_cell.angle_alpha   90.00
_cell.angle_beta   90.00
_cell.angle_gamma   90.00
#
_symmetry.space_group_name_H-M   'P 1'
#
loop_
_entity.id
_entity.type
_entity.pdbx_description
1 polymer ?
#
loop_
_entity_poly.entity_id
_entity_poly.type
_entity_poly.pdbx_seq_one_letter_code
_entity_poly.pdbx_strand_id
1 'polypeptide(L)'
;YKVLATSPGTKVMLMGIERLRSITARLREEGMPAETPVALVRWASTGYQKTLVGTVTNIADKAEEVSFEAPAVAVFGEVVNLREPLNWFESLPLFGKRIAVTRTQSQAGELVSSLRELGADAYEMPTIRIEPAPDKREFYELVAYAHTYEWLIFTSPNGVDAFFKAFYELYKDARSLGGVRIAV
;
A
#
# COMPACT_ATOMS: atom_id res chain seq x y z
N TYR A 1 -10.46 -7.49 34.40
CA TYR A 1 -9.35 -8.38 34.04
C TYR A 1 -9.71 -9.84 34.28
N LYS A 2 -10.36 -10.20 35.41
CA LYS A 2 -10.69 -11.58 35.75
C LYS A 2 -11.40 -12.32 34.61
N VAL A 3 -12.44 -11.75 34.03
CA VAL A 3 -13.18 -12.35 32.90
C VAL A 3 -12.26 -12.55 31.68
N LEU A 4 -11.40 -11.59 31.38
CA LEU A 4 -10.44 -11.70 30.27
C LEU A 4 -9.39 -12.78 30.54
N ALA A 5 -8.92 -12.92 31.78
CA ALA A 5 -7.91 -13.89 32.15
C ALA A 5 -8.44 -15.32 32.07
N THR A 6 -9.69 -15.56 32.50
CA THR A 6 -10.26 -16.91 32.69
C THR A 6 -11.19 -17.34 31.53
N SER A 7 -11.68 -16.45 30.68
CA SER A 7 -12.53 -16.85 29.56
C SER A 7 -11.75 -17.63 28.49
N PRO A 8 -12.36 -18.61 27.83
CA PRO A 8 -11.74 -19.34 26.74
C PRO A 8 -11.55 -18.46 25.49
N GLY A 9 -10.74 -18.93 24.55
CA GLY A 9 -10.55 -18.33 23.24
C GLY A 9 -9.50 -17.21 23.18
N THR A 10 -9.36 -16.63 22.02
CA THR A 10 -8.38 -15.57 21.70
C THR A 10 -8.84 -14.23 22.26
N LYS A 11 -7.90 -13.49 22.86
CA LYS A 11 -8.12 -12.09 23.28
C LYS A 11 -7.34 -11.18 22.37
N VAL A 12 -7.97 -10.11 21.93
CA VAL A 12 -7.34 -9.07 21.11
C VAL A 12 -7.41 -7.74 21.86
N MET A 13 -6.25 -7.10 22.01
CA MET A 13 -6.14 -5.83 22.71
C MET A 13 -5.64 -4.77 21.75
N LEU A 14 -6.39 -3.70 21.66
CA LEU A 14 -6.05 -2.50 20.90
C LEU A 14 -5.55 -1.40 21.86
N MET A 15 -4.61 -0.59 21.42
CA MET A 15 -4.07 0.59 22.17
C MET A 15 -3.53 0.24 23.57
N GLY A 16 -2.99 -0.96 23.76
CA GLY A 16 -2.50 -1.42 25.07
C GLY A 16 -0.98 -1.49 25.21
N ILE A 17 -0.22 -1.17 24.16
CA ILE A 17 1.24 -1.37 24.14
C ILE A 17 1.95 -0.56 25.24
N GLU A 18 1.62 0.71 25.41
CA GLU A 18 2.23 1.56 26.45
C GLU A 18 2.01 1.06 27.89
N ARG A 19 0.97 0.24 28.08
CA ARG A 19 0.61 -0.36 29.38
C ARG A 19 0.80 -1.87 29.39
N LEU A 20 1.52 -2.42 28.42
CA LEU A 20 1.63 -3.86 28.24
C LEU A 20 2.10 -4.58 29.50
N ARG A 21 3.14 -4.05 30.16
CA ARG A 21 3.69 -4.62 31.42
C ARG A 21 2.65 -4.69 32.54
N SER A 22 1.92 -3.62 32.77
CA SER A 22 0.88 -3.59 33.80
C SER A 22 -0.32 -4.48 33.45
N ILE A 23 -0.67 -4.57 32.17
CA ILE A 23 -1.77 -5.40 31.70
C ILE A 23 -1.42 -6.88 31.83
N THR A 24 -0.25 -7.31 31.38
CA THR A 24 0.20 -8.71 31.49
C THR A 24 0.36 -9.15 32.92
N ALA A 25 0.92 -8.28 33.80
CA ALA A 25 0.99 -8.56 35.23
C ALA A 25 -0.42 -8.79 35.82
N ARG A 26 -1.35 -7.90 35.52
CA ARG A 26 -2.73 -8.00 36.01
C ARG A 26 -3.46 -9.24 35.49
N LEU A 27 -3.29 -9.58 34.21
CA LEU A 27 -3.88 -10.80 33.65
C LEU A 27 -3.37 -12.07 34.35
N ARG A 28 -2.07 -12.12 34.70
CA ARG A 28 -1.49 -13.23 35.46
C ARG A 28 -2.04 -13.31 36.88
N GLU A 29 -2.13 -12.20 37.57
CA GLU A 29 -2.73 -12.13 38.93
C GLU A 29 -4.17 -12.63 38.95
N GLU A 30 -4.91 -12.41 37.89
CA GLU A 30 -6.31 -12.83 37.71
C GLU A 30 -6.45 -14.25 37.13
N GLY A 31 -5.33 -14.99 36.97
CA GLY A 31 -5.33 -16.42 36.64
C GLY A 31 -5.03 -16.77 35.19
N MET A 32 -4.57 -15.85 34.34
CA MET A 32 -4.09 -16.20 33.00
C MET A 32 -2.80 -17.03 33.11
N PRO A 33 -2.70 -18.21 32.47
CA PRO A 33 -1.49 -19.03 32.52
C PRO A 33 -0.25 -18.25 32.02
N ALA A 34 0.86 -18.40 32.74
CA ALA A 34 2.12 -17.71 32.50
C ALA A 34 2.65 -17.90 31.05
N GLU A 35 2.47 -19.10 30.52
CA GLU A 35 2.94 -19.51 29.21
C GLU A 35 1.92 -19.22 28.08
N THR A 36 0.79 -18.55 28.39
CA THR A 36 -0.16 -18.15 27.32
C THR A 36 0.57 -17.38 26.24
N PRO A 37 0.53 -17.86 24.99
CA PRO A 37 1.23 -17.20 23.88
C PRO A 37 0.67 -15.80 23.61
N VAL A 38 1.56 -14.87 23.28
CA VAL A 38 1.23 -13.47 22.94
C VAL A 38 1.96 -13.06 21.69
N ALA A 39 1.25 -12.45 20.74
CA ALA A 39 1.84 -11.77 19.61
C ALA A 39 1.51 -10.28 19.64
N LEU A 40 2.51 -9.45 19.39
CA LEU A 40 2.34 -8.04 19.13
C LEU A 40 2.53 -7.80 17.63
N VAL A 41 1.57 -7.17 16.99
CA VAL A 41 1.62 -6.89 15.55
C VAL A 41 1.49 -5.40 15.33
N ARG A 42 2.51 -4.79 14.74
CA ARG A 42 2.55 -3.37 14.38
C ARG A 42 2.43 -3.24 12.86
N TRP A 43 1.63 -2.29 12.40
CA TRP A 43 1.43 -2.00 10.98
C TRP A 43 1.05 -3.24 10.15
N ALA A 44 0.12 -4.03 10.66
CA ALA A 44 -0.34 -5.24 10.02
C ALA A 44 -0.74 -5.00 8.55
N SER A 45 -0.42 -5.98 7.69
CA SER A 45 -0.71 -5.94 6.25
C SER A 45 -0.02 -4.81 5.48
N THR A 46 1.11 -4.33 5.98
CA THR A 46 1.98 -3.40 5.26
C THR A 46 3.36 -4.00 5.06
N GLY A 47 4.10 -3.54 4.05
CA GLY A 47 5.46 -4.02 3.75
C GLY A 47 6.49 -3.77 4.87
N TYR A 48 6.12 -3.05 5.93
CA TYR A 48 6.95 -2.80 7.10
C TYR A 48 6.33 -3.34 8.40
N GLN A 49 5.39 -4.28 8.28
CA GLN A 49 4.83 -5.00 9.43
C GLN A 49 5.95 -5.53 10.33
N LYS A 50 5.74 -5.40 11.63
CA LYS A 50 6.61 -5.99 12.65
C LYS A 50 5.79 -6.87 13.57
N THR A 51 6.25 -8.08 13.80
CA THR A 51 5.63 -9.03 14.71
C THR A 51 6.63 -9.46 15.78
N LEU A 52 6.21 -9.40 17.04
CA LEU A 52 6.98 -9.88 18.18
C LEU A 52 6.16 -10.95 18.90
N VAL A 53 6.78 -12.10 19.18
CA VAL A 53 6.11 -13.23 19.83
C VAL A 53 6.79 -13.55 21.17
N GLY A 54 5.97 -13.84 22.14
CA GLY A 54 6.38 -14.25 23.48
C GLY A 54 5.26 -14.92 24.25
N THR A 55 5.34 -14.89 25.56
CA THR A 55 4.30 -15.33 26.47
C THR A 55 3.84 -14.17 27.34
N VAL A 56 2.73 -14.34 28.05
CA VAL A 56 2.24 -13.31 28.99
C VAL A 56 3.33 -12.92 29.99
N THR A 57 4.26 -13.87 30.31
CA THR A 57 5.37 -13.60 31.22
C THR A 57 6.43 -12.68 30.66
N ASN A 58 6.83 -12.85 29.38
CA ASN A 58 8.02 -12.21 28.83
C ASN A 58 7.79 -11.21 27.73
N ILE A 59 6.55 -11.09 27.22
CA ILE A 59 6.27 -10.23 26.07
C ILE A 59 6.56 -8.75 26.34
N ALA A 60 6.36 -8.30 27.59
CA ALA A 60 6.63 -6.91 27.96
C ALA A 60 8.14 -6.61 27.96
N ASP A 61 8.96 -7.53 28.52
CA ASP A 61 10.42 -7.39 28.50
C ASP A 61 10.96 -7.40 27.07
N LYS A 62 10.51 -8.36 26.25
CA LYS A 62 10.86 -8.43 24.83
C LYS A 62 10.47 -7.16 24.07
N ALA A 63 9.31 -6.59 24.34
CA ALA A 63 8.85 -5.36 23.70
C ALA A 63 9.74 -4.17 24.06
N GLU A 64 10.17 -4.05 25.31
CA GLU A 64 11.08 -3.02 25.76
C GLU A 64 12.49 -3.19 25.17
N GLU A 65 13.02 -4.42 25.13
CA GLU A 65 14.33 -4.73 24.51
C GLU A 65 14.45 -4.28 23.08
N VAL A 66 13.36 -4.43 22.27
CA VAL A 66 13.35 -4.04 20.85
C VAL A 66 12.70 -2.68 20.61
N SER A 67 12.37 -1.93 21.66
CA SER A 67 11.65 -0.65 21.58
C SER A 67 10.38 -0.76 20.71
N PHE A 68 9.53 -1.75 21.02
CA PHE A 68 8.30 -2.00 20.28
C PHE A 68 7.21 -0.99 20.67
N GLU A 69 6.87 -0.10 19.78
CA GLU A 69 6.00 1.05 20.04
C GLU A 69 4.61 0.91 19.44
N ALA A 70 3.67 1.77 19.89
CA ALA A 70 2.38 1.99 19.25
C ALA A 70 2.54 2.57 17.82
N PRO A 71 1.54 2.40 16.94
CA PRO A 71 0.32 1.64 17.10
C PRO A 71 0.53 0.14 16.89
N ALA A 72 0.00 -0.70 17.76
CA ALA A 72 0.08 -2.14 17.61
C ALA A 72 -1.12 -2.84 18.25
N VAL A 73 -1.37 -4.05 17.79
CA VAL A 73 -2.37 -4.97 18.32
C VAL A 73 -1.66 -6.07 19.11
N ALA A 74 -2.17 -6.41 20.28
CA ALA A 74 -1.72 -7.58 21.02
C ALA A 74 -2.79 -8.68 20.95
N VAL A 75 -2.35 -9.88 20.60
CA VAL A 75 -3.17 -11.09 20.49
C VAL A 75 -2.70 -12.09 21.51
N PHE A 76 -3.60 -12.57 22.36
CA PHE A 76 -3.32 -13.54 23.44
C PHE A 76 -4.05 -14.85 23.19
N GLY A 77 -3.37 -15.97 23.32
CA GLY A 77 -3.94 -17.32 23.23
C GLY A 77 -3.25 -18.20 22.21
N GLU A 78 -3.72 -19.44 22.10
CA GLU A 78 -3.14 -20.51 21.28
C GLU A 78 -3.11 -20.19 19.77
N VAL A 79 -3.96 -19.27 19.30
CA VAL A 79 -3.96 -18.82 17.90
C VAL A 79 -2.58 -18.27 17.48
N VAL A 80 -1.78 -17.76 18.41
CA VAL A 80 -0.43 -17.26 18.15
C VAL A 80 0.49 -18.36 17.60
N ASN A 81 0.29 -19.61 18.02
CA ASN A 81 1.06 -20.77 17.58
C ASN A 81 0.79 -21.12 16.10
N LEU A 82 -0.33 -20.64 15.54
CA LEU A 82 -0.63 -20.80 14.12
C LEU A 82 0.15 -19.83 13.22
N ARG A 83 0.88 -18.87 13.81
CA ARG A 83 1.65 -17.90 13.05
C ARG A 83 2.65 -18.56 12.09
N GLU A 84 3.41 -19.53 12.57
CA GLU A 84 4.46 -20.15 11.76
C GLU A 84 3.92 -20.79 10.47
N PRO A 85 2.89 -21.67 10.50
CA PRO A 85 2.33 -22.25 9.29
C PRO A 85 1.49 -21.26 8.45
N LEU A 86 0.98 -20.17 9.05
CA LEU A 86 0.12 -19.20 8.37
C LEU A 86 0.82 -17.88 8.05
N ASN A 87 2.13 -17.77 8.19
CA ASN A 87 2.90 -16.56 7.93
C ASN A 87 3.15 -16.33 6.44
N TRP A 88 2.07 -16.24 5.65
CA TRP A 88 2.17 -16.02 4.21
C TRP A 88 2.59 -14.59 3.85
N PHE A 89 2.16 -13.59 4.65
CA PHE A 89 2.36 -12.17 4.31
C PHE A 89 3.84 -11.75 4.43
N GLU A 90 4.51 -12.12 5.52
CA GLU A 90 5.93 -11.80 5.73
C GLU A 90 6.86 -12.66 4.85
N SER A 91 6.34 -13.72 4.19
CA SER A 91 7.06 -14.54 3.22
C SER A 91 6.93 -14.04 1.79
N LEU A 92 6.17 -12.97 1.53
CA LEU A 92 6.05 -12.37 0.21
C LEU A 92 7.41 -11.86 -0.31
N PRO A 93 7.67 -11.96 -1.62
CA PRO A 93 9.01 -11.75 -2.18
C PRO A 93 9.56 -10.33 -2.00
N LEU A 94 8.69 -9.34 -1.83
CA LEU A 94 9.07 -7.95 -1.61
C LEU A 94 8.78 -7.46 -0.19
N PHE A 95 8.45 -8.36 0.74
CA PHE A 95 8.26 -7.97 2.14
C PHE A 95 9.52 -7.31 2.71
N GLY A 96 9.34 -6.22 3.45
CA GLY A 96 10.44 -5.45 4.02
C GLY A 96 11.16 -4.54 3.01
N LYS A 97 10.78 -4.54 1.73
CA LYS A 97 11.34 -3.64 0.72
C LYS A 97 10.52 -2.36 0.65
N ARG A 98 11.22 -1.22 0.71
CA ARG A 98 10.62 0.10 0.51
C ARG A 98 10.89 0.57 -0.91
N ILE A 99 9.83 0.87 -1.67
CA ILE A 99 9.90 1.18 -3.10
C ILE A 99 9.17 2.49 -3.38
N ALA A 100 9.88 3.47 -3.92
CA ALA A 100 9.30 4.70 -4.43
C ALA A 100 9.02 4.56 -5.93
N VAL A 101 7.79 4.83 -6.35
CA VAL A 101 7.36 4.80 -7.74
C VAL A 101 7.28 6.23 -8.26
N THR A 102 8.18 6.58 -9.17
CA THR A 102 8.35 7.96 -9.67
C THR A 102 7.53 8.29 -10.92
N ARG A 103 6.70 7.36 -11.39
CA ARG A 103 5.80 7.57 -12.54
C ARG A 103 4.77 8.68 -12.24
N THR A 104 4.17 9.20 -13.31
CA THR A 104 3.05 10.14 -13.17
C THR A 104 1.92 9.53 -12.34
N GLN A 105 1.18 10.34 -11.62
CA GLN A 105 0.10 9.91 -10.74
C GLN A 105 -0.94 9.02 -11.46
N SER A 106 -1.26 9.33 -12.72
CA SER A 106 -2.19 8.54 -13.53
C SER A 106 -1.69 7.15 -13.90
N GLN A 107 -0.37 6.90 -13.83
CA GLN A 107 0.26 5.64 -14.24
C GLN A 107 0.89 4.87 -13.07
N ALA A 108 0.97 5.47 -11.89
CA ALA A 108 1.63 4.89 -10.73
C ALA A 108 0.76 3.88 -9.98
N GLY A 109 -0.55 4.10 -9.92
CA GLY A 109 -1.46 3.36 -9.04
C GLY A 109 -1.47 1.86 -9.25
N GLU A 110 -1.51 1.39 -10.50
CA GLU A 110 -1.52 -0.04 -10.83
C GLU A 110 -0.20 -0.71 -10.43
N LEU A 111 0.94 -0.07 -10.73
CA LEU A 111 2.25 -0.59 -10.34
C LEU A 111 2.42 -0.62 -8.82
N VAL A 112 1.99 0.43 -8.11
CA VAL A 112 2.04 0.49 -6.64
C VAL A 112 1.18 -0.61 -6.03
N SER A 113 -0.01 -0.87 -6.59
CA SER A 113 -0.89 -1.96 -6.13
C SER A 113 -0.20 -3.32 -6.28
N SER A 114 0.34 -3.61 -7.46
CA SER A 114 1.05 -4.87 -7.72
C SER A 114 2.28 -5.06 -6.82
N LEU A 115 3.03 -4.00 -6.53
CA LEU A 115 4.16 -4.06 -5.61
C LEU A 115 3.71 -4.34 -4.16
N ARG A 116 2.60 -3.75 -3.73
CA ARG A 116 2.02 -4.01 -2.39
C ARG A 116 1.48 -5.44 -2.27
N GLU A 117 0.87 -5.97 -3.31
CA GLU A 117 0.44 -7.38 -3.36
C GLU A 117 1.61 -8.35 -3.19
N LEU A 118 2.81 -7.97 -3.63
CA LEU A 118 4.05 -8.70 -3.42
C LEU A 118 4.71 -8.41 -2.06
N GLY A 119 4.08 -7.63 -1.20
CA GLY A 119 4.52 -7.34 0.18
C GLY A 119 5.39 -6.09 0.33
N ALA A 120 5.60 -5.29 -0.71
CA ALA A 120 6.40 -4.08 -0.59
C ALA A 120 5.71 -2.95 0.19
N ASP A 121 6.50 -2.11 0.86
CA ASP A 121 6.11 -0.77 1.28
C ASP A 121 6.28 0.18 0.08
N ALA A 122 5.31 0.15 -0.84
CA ALA A 122 5.35 0.94 -2.07
C ALA A 122 4.53 2.22 -1.94
N TYR A 123 5.09 3.35 -2.38
CA TYR A 123 4.43 4.65 -2.36
C TYR A 123 4.70 5.45 -3.62
N GLU A 124 3.71 6.26 -3.99
CA GLU A 124 3.81 7.15 -5.14
C GLU A 124 4.67 8.38 -4.79
N MET A 125 5.67 8.64 -5.64
CA MET A 125 6.52 9.82 -5.56
C MET A 125 6.68 10.42 -6.96
N PRO A 126 5.60 10.95 -7.55
CA PRO A 126 5.63 11.47 -8.91
C PRO A 126 6.62 12.66 -9.00
N THR A 127 7.58 12.56 -9.92
CA THR A 127 8.60 13.60 -10.15
C THR A 127 8.24 14.54 -11.28
N ILE A 128 7.20 14.20 -12.05
CA ILE A 128 6.68 15.01 -13.17
C ILE A 128 5.18 15.16 -13.06
N ARG A 129 4.69 16.31 -13.50
CA ARG A 129 3.27 16.59 -13.69
C ARG A 129 3.05 16.93 -15.16
N ILE A 130 2.03 16.34 -15.77
CA ILE A 130 1.61 16.66 -17.13
C ILE A 130 0.55 17.73 -17.02
N GLU A 131 0.81 18.88 -17.62
CA GLU A 131 -0.11 20.01 -17.65
C GLU A 131 -0.41 20.38 -19.11
N PRO A 132 -1.61 20.90 -19.40
CA PRO A 132 -1.90 21.44 -20.71
C PRO A 132 -0.91 22.57 -21.06
N ALA A 133 -0.53 22.68 -22.32
CA ALA A 133 0.28 23.82 -22.79
C ALA A 133 -0.40 25.15 -22.43
N PRO A 134 0.35 26.14 -21.94
CA PRO A 134 -0.20 27.44 -21.55
C PRO A 134 -0.85 28.17 -22.74
N ASP A 135 -0.27 28.07 -23.95
CA ASP A 135 -0.88 28.49 -25.20
C ASP A 135 -1.39 27.27 -25.98
N LYS A 136 -2.71 27.14 -26.03
CA LYS A 136 -3.37 26.08 -26.78
C LYS A 136 -3.58 26.42 -28.25
N ARG A 137 -3.42 27.68 -28.64
CA ARG A 137 -3.81 28.17 -29.98
C ARG A 137 -3.01 27.46 -31.07
N GLU A 138 -1.70 27.44 -30.96
CA GLU A 138 -0.82 26.78 -31.93
C GLU A 138 -1.14 25.28 -32.02
N PHE A 139 -1.34 24.63 -30.86
CA PHE A 139 -1.70 23.22 -30.81
C PHE A 139 -3.03 22.91 -31.50
N TYR A 140 -4.07 23.72 -31.28
CA TYR A 140 -5.37 23.56 -31.93
C TYR A 140 -5.29 23.83 -33.44
N GLU A 141 -4.46 24.79 -33.86
CA GLU A 141 -4.19 25.05 -35.28
C GLU A 141 -3.54 23.84 -35.96
N LEU A 142 -2.51 23.25 -35.33
CA LEU A 142 -1.88 22.02 -35.81
C LEU A 142 -2.86 20.83 -35.88
N VAL A 143 -3.72 20.67 -34.90
CA VAL A 143 -4.76 19.63 -34.89
C VAL A 143 -5.77 19.85 -35.99
N ALA A 144 -6.18 21.10 -36.26
CA ALA A 144 -7.12 21.43 -37.31
C ALA A 144 -6.56 21.12 -38.72
N TYR A 145 -5.26 21.23 -38.91
CA TYR A 145 -4.59 20.91 -40.18
C TYR A 145 -3.97 19.50 -40.21
N ALA A 146 -4.30 18.64 -39.22
CA ALA A 146 -3.72 17.29 -39.10
C ALA A 146 -3.88 16.44 -40.39
N HIS A 147 -5.00 16.64 -41.11
CA HIS A 147 -5.31 15.92 -42.36
C HIS A 147 -4.37 16.29 -43.53
N THR A 148 -3.55 17.35 -43.42
CA THR A 148 -2.59 17.77 -44.44
C THR A 148 -1.22 17.09 -44.32
N TYR A 149 -0.98 16.38 -43.22
CA TYR A 149 0.26 15.63 -43.01
C TYR A 149 0.18 14.23 -43.56
N GLU A 150 1.29 13.64 -43.93
CA GLU A 150 1.38 12.24 -44.35
C GLU A 150 1.37 11.28 -43.12
N TRP A 151 1.93 11.73 -41.99
CA TRP A 151 2.05 10.92 -40.77
C TRP A 151 1.75 11.72 -39.51
N LEU A 152 1.02 11.09 -38.59
CA LEU A 152 0.93 11.49 -37.18
C LEU A 152 1.71 10.46 -36.35
N ILE A 153 2.73 10.91 -35.65
CA ILE A 153 3.58 10.06 -34.83
C ILE A 153 3.35 10.41 -33.35
N PHE A 154 2.89 9.44 -32.57
CA PHE A 154 2.70 9.59 -31.14
C PHE A 154 3.80 8.86 -30.38
N THR A 155 4.48 9.55 -29.47
CA THR A 155 5.57 9.00 -28.66
C THR A 155 5.13 8.68 -27.22
N SER A 156 3.88 8.92 -26.88
CA SER A 156 3.32 8.64 -25.54
C SER A 156 1.79 8.56 -25.57
N PRO A 157 1.18 7.80 -24.64
CA PRO A 157 -0.28 7.79 -24.45
C PRO A 157 -0.86 9.19 -24.19
N ASN A 158 -0.15 10.02 -23.42
CA ASN A 158 -0.60 11.37 -23.12
C ASN A 158 -0.69 12.26 -24.39
N GLY A 159 0.20 12.03 -25.35
CA GLY A 159 0.14 12.72 -26.65
C GLY A 159 -1.09 12.30 -27.44
N VAL A 160 -1.43 11.02 -27.43
CA VAL A 160 -2.65 10.49 -28.04
C VAL A 160 -3.88 11.13 -27.41
N ASP A 161 -3.98 11.10 -26.09
CA ASP A 161 -5.12 11.64 -25.34
C ASP A 161 -5.30 13.15 -25.60
N ALA A 162 -4.20 13.90 -25.53
CA ALA A 162 -4.23 15.35 -25.77
C ALA A 162 -4.67 15.69 -27.21
N PHE A 163 -4.13 14.95 -28.19
CA PHE A 163 -4.47 15.16 -29.60
C PHE A 163 -5.94 14.84 -29.86
N PHE A 164 -6.41 13.66 -29.49
CA PHE A 164 -7.78 13.26 -29.78
C PHE A 164 -8.80 14.06 -28.97
N LYS A 165 -8.47 14.51 -27.77
CA LYS A 165 -9.31 15.45 -27.02
C LYS A 165 -9.51 16.75 -27.80
N ALA A 166 -8.44 17.38 -28.27
CA ALA A 166 -8.53 18.61 -29.07
C ALA A 166 -9.19 18.35 -30.43
N PHE A 167 -8.90 17.22 -31.06
CA PHE A 167 -9.49 16.84 -32.33
C PHE A 167 -11.02 16.71 -32.25
N TYR A 168 -11.55 16.02 -31.20
CA TYR A 168 -13.01 15.90 -31.04
C TYR A 168 -13.70 17.16 -30.52
N GLU A 169 -12.97 18.15 -30.04
CA GLU A 169 -13.50 19.50 -29.81
C GLU A 169 -13.70 20.23 -31.13
N LEU A 170 -12.88 19.96 -32.16
CA LEU A 170 -12.94 20.60 -33.50
C LEU A 170 -13.81 19.81 -34.47
N TYR A 171 -13.76 18.49 -34.41
CA TYR A 171 -14.40 17.58 -35.35
C TYR A 171 -15.26 16.55 -34.68
N LYS A 172 -16.38 16.17 -35.30
CA LYS A 172 -17.30 15.18 -34.74
C LYS A 172 -16.91 13.72 -35.05
N ASP A 173 -16.02 13.51 -36.02
CA ASP A 173 -15.73 12.19 -36.56
C ASP A 173 -14.25 12.04 -36.95
N ALA A 174 -13.65 10.90 -36.62
CA ALA A 174 -12.27 10.57 -36.97
C ALA A 174 -12.02 10.55 -38.48
N ARG A 175 -13.05 10.43 -39.33
CA ARG A 175 -12.92 10.55 -40.79
C ARG A 175 -12.36 11.88 -41.24
N SER A 176 -12.45 12.92 -40.40
CA SER A 176 -11.85 14.23 -40.67
C SER A 176 -10.32 14.23 -40.66
N LEU A 177 -9.67 13.15 -40.21
CA LEU A 177 -8.23 12.93 -40.35
C LEU A 177 -7.83 12.60 -41.80
N GLY A 178 -8.79 12.23 -42.66
CA GLY A 178 -8.51 11.89 -44.05
C GLY A 178 -7.62 10.63 -44.19
N GLY A 179 -6.60 10.73 -45.05
CA GLY A 179 -5.68 9.64 -45.35
C GLY A 179 -4.37 9.65 -44.55
N VAL A 180 -4.29 10.43 -43.45
CA VAL A 180 -3.07 10.52 -42.64
C VAL A 180 -2.76 9.15 -42.00
N ARG A 181 -1.50 8.76 -42.03
CA ARG A 181 -1.03 7.53 -41.41
C ARG A 181 -0.68 7.77 -39.94
N ILE A 182 -1.01 6.81 -39.09
CA ILE A 182 -0.73 6.91 -37.63
C ILE A 182 0.34 5.90 -37.25
N ALA A 183 1.35 6.37 -36.51
CA ALA A 183 2.39 5.56 -35.89
C ALA A 183 2.42 5.81 -34.37
N VAL A 184 2.63 4.75 -33.58
CA VAL A 184 2.69 4.80 -32.10
C VAL A 184 3.99 4.16 -31.63
#